data_0fadbd29c53610c86464d9b21394599f
#
_entry.id   0fadbd29c53610c86464d9b21394599f
#
_cell.length_a   1.000
_cell.length_b   1.000
_cell.length_c   1.000
_cell.angle_alpha   90.00
_cell.angle_beta   90.00
_cell.angle_gamma   90.00
#
_symmetry.space_group_name_H-M   'P 1'
#
loop_
_entity.id
_entity.type
_entity.pdbx_description
1 polymer ?
#
loop_
_entity_poly.entity_id
_entity_poly.type
_entity_poly.pdbx_seq_one_letter_code
_entity_poly.pdbx_strand_id
1 'polypeptide(L)'
;MEKNNQKKQVIDKNKRVRKVNKSINEDTNKNRKEMVISLIVIILIVLFVIILAVVNNNMNQTKKNENLQGKTVTKNESYNKNLSKEEQEKIDKANEMIEITPEILKEKLEKGENMLLDFHATWCEPCKLMKPEIAKALENGVKIYKIDIDKYRETAIQYGVRVMPTLIAIKDKKVFKTVYGYQGVEKIQSIYNEIK
;
A
#
# COMPACT_ATOMS: atom_id res chain seq x y z
N MET A 1 39.42 75.75 14.71
CA MET A 1 38.49 75.05 15.66
C MET A 1 37.21 74.57 15.01
N GLU A 2 36.71 75.12 13.91
CA GLU A 2 35.45 74.70 13.24
C GLU A 2 35.44 73.28 12.62
N LYS A 3 36.51 72.84 11.98
CA LYS A 3 36.59 71.52 11.35
C LYS A 3 36.44 70.32 12.33
N ASN A 4 36.79 70.54 13.58
CA ASN A 4 36.64 69.46 14.60
C ASN A 4 35.20 69.37 15.09
N ASN A 5 34.45 70.47 15.09
CA ASN A 5 33.05 70.47 15.51
C ASN A 5 32.13 69.76 14.45
N GLN A 6 32.43 70.04 13.16
CA GLN A 6 31.71 69.34 12.07
C GLN A 6 31.94 67.78 12.06
N LYS A 7 33.16 67.34 12.28
CA LYS A 7 33.47 65.92 12.38
C LYS A 7 32.72 65.21 13.54
N LYS A 8 32.62 65.91 14.67
CA LYS A 8 31.92 65.38 15.86
C LYS A 8 30.41 65.24 15.62
N GLN A 9 29.77 66.22 14.91
CA GLN A 9 28.35 66.16 14.54
C GLN A 9 28.05 65.05 13.55
N VAL A 10 28.91 64.80 12.57
CA VAL A 10 28.74 63.73 11.59
C VAL A 10 28.87 62.33 12.25
N ILE A 11 29.80 62.16 13.19
CA ILE A 11 29.97 60.93 13.95
C ILE A 11 28.74 60.63 14.82
N ASP A 12 28.18 61.64 15.47
CA ASP A 12 27.01 61.49 16.33
C ASP A 12 25.75 61.17 15.53
N LYS A 13 25.57 61.80 14.36
CA LYS A 13 24.52 61.51 13.42
C LYS A 13 24.58 60.05 12.90
N ASN A 14 25.76 59.58 12.54
CA ASN A 14 25.97 58.20 12.10
C ASN A 14 25.72 57.17 13.23
N LYS A 15 26.02 57.54 14.45
CA LYS A 15 25.74 56.69 15.62
C LYS A 15 24.24 56.53 15.90
N ARG A 16 23.49 57.65 15.72
CA ARG A 16 22.01 57.63 15.84
C ARG A 16 21.37 56.81 14.72
N VAL A 17 21.81 56.96 13.47
CA VAL A 17 21.29 56.17 12.34
C VAL A 17 21.56 54.68 12.53
N ARG A 18 22.73 54.31 13.01
CA ARG A 18 23.04 52.88 13.30
C ARG A 18 22.16 52.30 14.41
N LYS A 19 21.82 53.06 15.47
CA LYS A 19 20.90 52.63 16.52
C LYS A 19 19.49 52.43 15.99
N VAL A 20 18.98 53.34 15.17
CA VAL A 20 17.64 53.24 14.56
C VAL A 20 17.57 52.06 13.61
N ASN A 21 18.55 51.86 12.75
CA ASN A 21 18.58 50.70 11.84
C ASN A 21 18.67 49.35 12.59
N LYS A 22 19.37 49.32 13.74
CA LYS A 22 19.42 48.10 14.57
C LYS A 22 18.06 47.78 15.18
N SER A 23 17.35 48.79 15.70
CA SER A 23 16.02 48.56 16.30
C SER A 23 14.99 48.18 15.24
N ILE A 24 15.01 48.76 14.04
CA ILE A 24 14.15 48.38 12.93
C ILE A 24 14.39 46.90 12.52
N ASN A 25 15.65 46.47 12.43
CA ASN A 25 15.99 45.11 12.06
C ASN A 25 15.60 44.10 13.16
N GLU A 26 15.68 44.47 14.44
CA GLU A 26 15.25 43.60 15.55
C GLU A 26 13.72 43.43 15.54
N ASP A 27 12.95 44.52 15.32
CA ASP A 27 11.47 44.45 15.26
C ASP A 27 10.98 43.71 14.01
N THR A 28 11.61 43.93 12.86
CA THR A 28 11.23 43.20 11.64
C THR A 28 11.52 41.68 11.75
N ASN A 29 12.63 41.31 12.40
CA ASN A 29 13.00 39.93 12.60
C ASN A 29 12.09 39.23 13.62
N LYS A 30 11.65 39.96 14.66
CA LYS A 30 10.68 39.46 15.64
C LYS A 30 9.33 39.19 14.98
N ASN A 31 8.80 40.17 14.23
CA ASN A 31 7.52 40.04 13.52
C ASN A 31 7.55 38.89 12.48
N ARG A 32 8.69 38.73 11.79
CA ARG A 32 8.87 37.64 10.83
C ARG A 32 8.84 36.24 11.50
N LYS A 33 9.47 36.14 12.67
CA LYS A 33 9.42 34.86 13.45
C LYS A 33 8.02 34.56 13.94
N GLU A 34 7.29 35.54 14.44
CA GLU A 34 5.89 35.36 14.86
C GLU A 34 4.98 34.92 13.70
N MET A 35 5.14 35.55 12.52
CA MET A 35 4.39 35.12 11.32
C MET A 35 4.72 33.69 10.89
N VAL A 36 6.00 33.31 10.93
CA VAL A 36 6.41 31.95 10.55
C VAL A 36 5.84 30.93 11.53
N ILE A 37 5.89 31.22 12.84
CA ILE A 37 5.32 30.35 13.88
C ILE A 37 3.80 30.22 13.67
N SER A 38 3.10 31.30 13.42
CA SER A 38 1.66 31.30 13.16
C SER A 38 1.31 30.46 11.92
N LEU A 39 2.06 30.58 10.84
CA LEU A 39 1.87 29.75 9.64
C LEU A 39 2.10 28.27 9.91
N ILE A 40 3.12 27.92 10.68
CA ILE A 40 3.40 26.53 11.06
C ILE A 40 2.23 25.96 11.89
N VAL A 41 1.72 26.72 12.87
CA VAL A 41 0.57 26.30 13.68
C VAL A 41 -0.67 26.08 12.82
N ILE A 42 -0.96 26.95 11.86
CA ILE A 42 -2.09 26.81 10.95
C ILE A 42 -1.94 25.54 10.10
N ILE A 43 -0.73 25.28 9.56
CA ILE A 43 -0.45 24.06 8.79
C ILE A 43 -0.66 22.80 9.64
N LEU A 44 -0.19 22.82 10.89
CA LEU A 44 -0.38 21.69 11.80
C LEU A 44 -1.86 21.46 12.13
N ILE A 45 -2.66 22.50 12.31
CA ILE A 45 -4.10 22.40 12.53
C ILE A 45 -4.79 21.81 11.29
N VAL A 46 -4.43 22.28 10.09
CA VAL A 46 -5.00 21.74 8.84
C VAL A 46 -4.65 20.27 8.65
N LEU A 47 -3.38 19.89 8.89
CA LEU A 47 -2.95 18.50 8.85
C LEU A 47 -3.69 17.64 9.89
N PHE A 48 -3.89 18.16 11.09
CA PHE A 48 -4.65 17.45 12.13
C PHE A 48 -6.11 17.24 11.73
N VAL A 49 -6.76 18.25 11.14
CA VAL A 49 -8.14 18.11 10.63
C VAL A 49 -8.22 17.10 9.50
N ILE A 50 -7.23 17.07 8.59
CA ILE A 50 -7.17 16.08 7.52
C ILE A 50 -7.01 14.67 8.10
N ILE A 51 -6.12 14.49 9.09
CA ILE A 51 -5.92 13.20 9.77
C ILE A 51 -7.22 12.76 10.46
N LEU A 52 -7.92 13.66 11.17
CA LEU A 52 -9.21 13.35 11.79
C LEU A 52 -10.28 12.97 10.74
N ALA A 53 -10.31 13.66 9.61
CA ALA A 53 -11.23 13.34 8.52
C ALA A 53 -10.94 11.95 7.91
N VAL A 54 -9.67 11.61 7.71
CA VAL A 54 -9.24 10.29 7.22
C VAL A 54 -9.55 9.20 8.24
N VAL A 55 -9.28 9.43 9.53
CA VAL A 55 -9.59 8.48 10.61
C VAL A 55 -11.10 8.28 10.74
N ASN A 56 -11.89 9.37 10.69
CA ASN A 56 -13.36 9.28 10.76
C ASN A 56 -13.96 8.59 9.53
N ASN A 57 -13.40 8.82 8.34
CA ASN A 57 -13.82 8.13 7.11
C ASN A 57 -13.45 6.63 7.16
N ASN A 58 -12.29 6.31 7.73
CA ASN A 58 -11.86 4.92 7.94
C ASN A 58 -12.70 4.23 9.04
N MET A 59 -13.07 4.94 10.12
CA MET A 59 -13.98 4.45 11.16
C MET A 59 -15.41 4.23 10.65
N ASN A 60 -15.90 5.04 9.71
CA ASN A 60 -17.21 4.83 9.09
C ASN A 60 -17.22 3.64 8.12
N GLN A 61 -16.08 3.35 7.49
CA GLN A 61 -15.90 2.10 6.71
C GLN A 61 -15.85 0.88 7.64
N THR A 62 -15.18 1.00 8.80
CA THR A 62 -15.08 -0.06 9.80
C THR A 62 -16.44 -0.35 10.45
N LYS A 63 -17.28 0.67 10.74
CA LYS A 63 -18.63 0.46 11.28
C LYS A 63 -19.58 -0.22 10.29
N LYS A 64 -19.37 -0.05 8.98
CA LYS A 64 -20.11 -0.81 7.95
C LYS A 64 -19.65 -2.27 7.87
N ASN A 65 -18.43 -2.56 8.31
CA ASN A 65 -17.85 -3.90 8.37
C ASN A 65 -18.01 -4.57 9.75
N GLU A 66 -18.15 -3.82 10.86
CA GLU A 66 -18.32 -4.39 12.20
C GLU A 66 -19.67 -5.07 12.44
N ASN A 67 -20.70 -4.75 11.63
CA ASN A 67 -21.94 -5.55 11.65
C ASN A 67 -21.76 -6.93 10.97
N LEU A 68 -20.57 -7.22 10.43
CA LEU A 68 -20.15 -8.50 9.85
C LEU A 68 -19.11 -9.24 10.72
N GLN A 69 -18.52 -8.62 11.77
CA GLN A 69 -17.38 -9.18 12.51
C GLN A 69 -17.73 -9.81 13.88
N GLY A 70 -18.98 -9.72 14.31
CA GLY A 70 -19.49 -10.39 15.53
C GLY A 70 -19.85 -11.87 15.37
N LYS A 71 -19.52 -12.51 14.21
CA LYS A 71 -19.85 -13.91 13.92
C LYS A 71 -18.70 -14.69 13.25
N THR A 72 -17.45 -14.39 13.56
CA THR A 72 -16.31 -14.86 12.76
C THR A 72 -15.57 -16.10 13.27
N VAL A 73 -16.13 -16.92 14.10
CA VAL A 73 -15.55 -18.26 14.41
C VAL A 73 -16.35 -19.42 13.79
N THR A 74 -17.58 -19.17 13.29
CA THR A 74 -18.42 -20.20 12.69
C THR A 74 -18.73 -20.00 11.20
N LYS A 75 -18.10 -19.00 10.53
CA LYS A 75 -18.47 -18.64 9.14
C LYS A 75 -17.66 -19.36 8.06
N ASN A 76 -16.54 -19.99 8.40
CA ASN A 76 -15.71 -20.69 7.42
C ASN A 76 -16.31 -22.05 7.01
N GLU A 77 -17.06 -22.69 7.87
CA GLU A 77 -17.89 -23.85 7.49
C GLU A 77 -19.16 -23.44 6.73
N SER A 78 -19.68 -22.25 6.99
CA SER A 78 -20.90 -21.74 6.37
C SER A 78 -20.69 -21.28 4.92
N TYR A 79 -19.50 -20.80 4.54
CA TYR A 79 -19.22 -20.38 3.15
C TYR A 79 -19.15 -21.59 2.22
N ASN A 80 -18.48 -22.66 2.63
CA ASN A 80 -18.45 -23.92 1.88
C ASN A 80 -19.79 -24.66 1.91
N LYS A 81 -20.68 -24.38 2.86
CA LYS A 81 -21.97 -25.07 3.02
C LYS A 81 -23.08 -24.48 2.15
N ASN A 82 -22.90 -23.27 1.61
CA ASN A 82 -23.87 -22.57 0.78
C ASN A 82 -23.55 -22.55 -0.71
N LEU A 83 -22.39 -23.08 -1.12
CA LEU A 83 -22.08 -23.33 -2.52
C LEU A 83 -22.86 -24.55 -3.01
N SER A 84 -23.48 -24.42 -4.18
CA SER A 84 -24.08 -25.57 -4.85
C SER A 84 -22.98 -26.59 -5.14
N LYS A 85 -23.35 -27.87 -5.17
CA LYS A 85 -22.41 -28.94 -5.47
C LYS A 85 -21.70 -28.72 -6.82
N GLU A 86 -22.40 -28.13 -7.77
CA GLU A 86 -21.87 -27.79 -9.10
C GLU A 86 -20.84 -26.67 -9.05
N GLU A 87 -21.05 -25.63 -8.22
CA GLU A 87 -20.10 -24.54 -8.04
C GLU A 87 -18.83 -25.02 -7.32
N GLN A 88 -18.98 -25.89 -6.32
CA GLN A 88 -17.84 -26.49 -5.63
C GLN A 88 -17.01 -27.36 -6.58
N GLU A 89 -17.63 -28.18 -7.41
CA GLU A 89 -16.95 -29.02 -8.40
C GLU A 89 -16.18 -28.18 -9.43
N LYS A 90 -16.75 -27.07 -9.91
CA LYS A 90 -16.07 -26.13 -10.82
C LYS A 90 -14.83 -25.50 -10.16
N ILE A 91 -14.93 -25.09 -8.89
CA ILE A 91 -13.82 -24.53 -8.13
C ILE A 91 -12.72 -25.56 -7.94
N ASP A 92 -13.07 -26.78 -7.56
CA ASP A 92 -12.11 -27.87 -7.31
C ASP A 92 -11.40 -28.27 -8.60
N LYS A 93 -12.12 -28.41 -9.69
CA LYS A 93 -11.56 -28.68 -11.01
C LYS A 93 -10.65 -27.55 -11.51
N ALA A 94 -11.06 -26.28 -11.35
CA ALA A 94 -10.24 -25.13 -11.69
C ALA A 94 -8.95 -25.09 -10.88
N ASN A 95 -9.03 -25.38 -9.57
CA ASN A 95 -7.86 -25.42 -8.69
C ASN A 95 -6.88 -26.53 -9.07
N GLU A 96 -7.37 -27.70 -9.46
CA GLU A 96 -6.55 -28.83 -9.90
C GLU A 96 -5.82 -28.53 -11.21
N MET A 97 -6.52 -27.92 -12.16
CA MET A 97 -5.96 -27.59 -13.47
C MET A 97 -4.85 -26.53 -13.46
N ILE A 98 -4.74 -25.73 -12.41
CA ILE A 98 -3.80 -24.62 -12.33
C ILE A 98 -2.63 -24.85 -11.35
N GLU A 99 -2.63 -25.95 -10.62
CA GLU A 99 -1.48 -26.29 -9.76
C GLU A 99 -0.32 -26.78 -10.62
N ILE A 100 0.87 -26.18 -10.42
CA ILE A 100 2.06 -26.49 -11.22
C ILE A 100 3.27 -26.81 -10.36
N THR A 101 4.18 -27.59 -10.93
CA THR A 101 5.48 -27.89 -10.32
C THR A 101 6.51 -26.81 -10.66
N PRO A 102 7.66 -26.76 -9.94
CA PRO A 102 8.76 -25.85 -10.28
C PRO A 102 9.30 -26.04 -11.70
N GLU A 103 9.28 -27.26 -12.22
CA GLU A 103 9.73 -27.59 -13.58
C GLU A 103 8.78 -26.97 -14.63
N ILE A 104 7.47 -27.10 -14.42
CA ILE A 104 6.45 -26.48 -15.29
C ILE A 104 6.56 -24.95 -15.22
N LEU A 105 6.78 -24.39 -14.02
CA LEU A 105 7.00 -22.96 -13.85
C LEU A 105 8.21 -22.50 -14.66
N LYS A 106 9.31 -23.22 -14.57
CA LYS A 106 10.55 -22.91 -15.33
C LYS A 106 10.28 -22.93 -16.84
N GLU A 107 9.61 -23.95 -17.35
CA GLU A 107 9.23 -24.05 -18.77
C GLU A 107 8.41 -22.84 -19.25
N LYS A 108 7.40 -22.43 -18.44
CA LYS A 108 6.57 -21.27 -18.75
C LYS A 108 7.36 -19.96 -18.76
N LEU A 109 8.29 -19.80 -17.82
CA LEU A 109 9.20 -18.65 -17.77
C LEU A 109 10.14 -18.64 -19.00
N GLU A 110 10.68 -19.77 -19.39
CA GLU A 110 11.52 -19.88 -20.59
C GLU A 110 10.78 -19.48 -21.87
N LYS A 111 9.50 -19.84 -21.96
CA LYS A 111 8.59 -19.43 -23.04
C LYS A 111 8.19 -17.95 -22.97
N GLY A 112 8.52 -17.24 -21.91
CA GLY A 112 8.17 -15.83 -21.72
C GLY A 112 6.70 -15.60 -21.42
N GLU A 113 6.02 -16.56 -20.78
CA GLU A 113 4.61 -16.44 -20.43
C GLU A 113 4.44 -15.40 -19.29
N ASN A 114 3.59 -14.39 -19.52
CA ASN A 114 3.15 -13.47 -18.49
C ASN A 114 2.01 -14.13 -17.69
N MET A 115 2.12 -14.18 -16.36
CA MET A 115 1.20 -14.94 -15.51
C MET A 115 1.17 -14.43 -14.08
N LEU A 116 0.17 -14.85 -13.34
CA LEU A 116 0.14 -14.73 -11.89
C LEU A 116 0.53 -16.07 -11.25
N LEU A 117 1.31 -16.02 -10.17
CA LEU A 117 1.63 -17.15 -9.32
C LEU A 117 0.91 -16.95 -7.97
N ASP A 118 0.10 -17.92 -7.56
CA ASP A 118 -0.56 -17.96 -6.25
C ASP A 118 0.19 -18.96 -5.36
N PHE A 119 0.95 -18.45 -4.41
CA PHE A 119 1.59 -19.27 -3.39
C PHE A 119 0.61 -19.52 -2.25
N HIS A 120 0.26 -20.76 -2.03
CA HIS A 120 -0.76 -21.19 -1.08
C HIS A 120 -0.33 -22.40 -0.23
N ALA A 121 -1.14 -22.73 0.79
CA ALA A 121 -1.06 -23.98 1.54
C ALA A 121 -2.47 -24.49 1.84
N THR A 122 -2.58 -25.81 2.07
CA THR A 122 -3.87 -26.45 2.34
C THR A 122 -4.50 -26.03 3.68
N TRP A 123 -3.68 -25.69 4.66
CA TRP A 123 -4.08 -25.22 6.00
C TRP A 123 -4.32 -23.71 6.08
N CYS A 124 -4.07 -22.95 5.01
CA CYS A 124 -4.18 -21.50 4.98
C CYS A 124 -5.65 -21.07 4.76
N GLU A 125 -6.33 -20.62 5.80
CA GLU A 125 -7.73 -20.16 5.70
C GLU A 125 -7.95 -19.00 4.72
N PRO A 126 -7.11 -17.92 4.71
CA PRO A 126 -7.28 -16.86 3.71
C PRO A 126 -7.08 -17.36 2.27
N CYS A 127 -6.26 -18.41 2.07
CA CYS A 127 -6.09 -19.03 0.76
C CYS A 127 -7.38 -19.76 0.32
N LYS A 128 -8.05 -20.46 1.25
CA LYS A 128 -9.33 -21.11 0.98
C LYS A 128 -10.40 -20.10 0.58
N LEU A 129 -10.46 -18.96 1.27
CA LEU A 129 -11.38 -17.86 0.95
C LEU A 129 -11.10 -17.24 -0.43
N MET A 130 -9.86 -17.29 -0.90
CA MET A 130 -9.47 -16.74 -2.22
C MET A 130 -9.77 -17.68 -3.38
N LYS A 131 -10.01 -18.97 -3.16
CA LYS A 131 -10.30 -19.95 -4.21
C LYS A 131 -11.43 -19.55 -5.17
N PRO A 132 -12.63 -19.13 -4.70
CA PRO A 132 -13.70 -18.74 -5.61
C PRO A 132 -13.34 -17.47 -6.41
N GLU A 133 -12.54 -16.57 -5.86
CA GLU A 133 -12.09 -15.38 -6.57
C GLU A 133 -11.10 -15.74 -7.68
N ILE A 134 -10.22 -16.71 -7.42
CA ILE A 134 -9.32 -17.28 -8.42
C ILE A 134 -10.13 -17.99 -9.54
N ALA A 135 -11.14 -18.78 -9.19
CA ALA A 135 -11.99 -19.44 -10.19
C ALA A 135 -12.66 -18.42 -11.13
N LYS A 136 -13.25 -17.36 -10.58
CA LYS A 136 -13.82 -16.26 -11.37
C LYS A 136 -12.77 -15.55 -12.24
N ALA A 137 -11.57 -15.34 -11.71
CA ALA A 137 -10.49 -14.72 -12.48
C ALA A 137 -10.06 -15.60 -13.67
N LEU A 138 -10.01 -16.93 -13.50
CA LEU A 138 -9.74 -17.88 -14.58
C LEU A 138 -10.82 -17.83 -15.65
N GLU A 139 -12.11 -17.78 -15.27
CA GLU A 139 -13.24 -17.62 -16.19
C GLU A 139 -13.13 -16.32 -17.01
N ASN A 140 -12.58 -15.26 -16.40
CA ASN A 140 -12.30 -13.98 -17.05
C ASN A 140 -10.99 -13.97 -17.87
N GLY A 141 -10.35 -15.13 -18.07
CA GLY A 141 -9.14 -15.28 -18.89
C GLY A 141 -7.84 -14.85 -18.23
N VAL A 142 -7.81 -14.73 -16.89
CA VAL A 142 -6.56 -14.50 -16.16
C VAL A 142 -5.71 -15.77 -16.21
N LYS A 143 -4.43 -15.64 -16.55
CA LYS A 143 -3.47 -16.76 -16.41
C LYS A 143 -2.90 -16.74 -14.99
N ILE A 144 -3.34 -17.69 -14.18
CA ILE A 144 -2.91 -17.84 -12.80
C ILE A 144 -2.55 -19.30 -12.54
N TYR A 145 -1.42 -19.51 -11.85
CA TYR A 145 -0.92 -20.83 -11.49
C TYR A 145 -0.64 -20.90 -10.00
N LYS A 146 -0.98 -22.01 -9.40
CA LYS A 146 -0.83 -22.24 -7.97
C LYS A 146 0.42 -23.05 -7.66
N ILE A 147 1.09 -22.67 -6.60
CA ILE A 147 2.28 -23.35 -6.08
C ILE A 147 2.03 -23.64 -4.60
N ASP A 148 1.96 -24.92 -4.27
CA ASP A 148 1.84 -25.39 -2.88
C ASP A 148 3.19 -25.24 -2.17
N ILE A 149 3.24 -24.41 -1.15
CA ILE A 149 4.48 -24.13 -0.41
C ILE A 149 4.92 -25.28 0.49
N ASP A 150 4.03 -26.19 0.84
CA ASP A 150 4.38 -27.40 1.61
C ASP A 150 5.08 -28.43 0.71
N LYS A 151 4.70 -28.47 -0.59
CA LYS A 151 5.36 -29.32 -1.59
C LYS A 151 6.64 -28.68 -2.15
N TYR A 152 6.63 -27.36 -2.38
CA TYR A 152 7.68 -26.64 -3.13
C TYR A 152 8.26 -25.47 -2.31
N ARG A 153 8.75 -25.79 -1.12
CA ARG A 153 9.27 -24.81 -0.16
C ARG A 153 10.44 -23.98 -0.71
N GLU A 154 11.35 -24.61 -1.43
CA GLU A 154 12.50 -23.93 -2.03
C GLU A 154 12.06 -22.88 -3.04
N THR A 155 11.06 -23.19 -3.84
CA THR A 155 10.47 -22.24 -4.78
C THR A 155 9.86 -21.05 -4.03
N ALA A 156 9.10 -21.29 -2.97
CA ALA A 156 8.55 -20.20 -2.15
C ALA A 156 9.66 -19.29 -1.56
N ILE A 157 10.75 -19.88 -1.10
CA ILE A 157 11.92 -19.14 -0.59
C ILE A 157 12.58 -18.32 -1.70
N GLN A 158 12.79 -18.87 -2.89
CA GLN A 158 13.36 -18.17 -4.04
C GLN A 158 12.53 -16.94 -4.46
N TYR A 159 11.21 -17.03 -4.36
CA TYR A 159 10.31 -15.92 -4.64
C TYR A 159 10.06 -14.99 -3.44
N GLY A 160 10.74 -15.22 -2.31
CA GLY A 160 10.64 -14.37 -1.12
C GLY A 160 9.29 -14.42 -0.42
N VAL A 161 8.53 -15.52 -0.58
CA VAL A 161 7.22 -15.71 0.04
C VAL A 161 7.38 -15.92 1.55
N ARG A 162 6.73 -15.06 2.35
CA ARG A 162 6.79 -15.07 3.81
C ARG A 162 5.42 -15.14 4.48
N VAL A 163 4.38 -14.78 3.76
CA VAL A 163 2.99 -14.79 4.22
C VAL A 163 2.10 -15.39 3.14
N MET A 164 0.93 -15.88 3.49
CA MET A 164 0.01 -16.51 2.54
C MET A 164 -1.42 -15.98 2.72
N PRO A 165 -2.15 -15.93 1.60
CA PRO A 165 -1.69 -16.13 0.23
C PRO A 165 -0.73 -15.03 -0.24
N THR A 166 0.14 -15.32 -1.20
CA THR A 166 0.96 -14.32 -1.90
C THR A 166 0.77 -14.49 -3.40
N LEU A 167 0.31 -13.43 -4.06
CA LEU A 167 0.25 -13.35 -5.51
C LEU A 167 1.50 -12.65 -6.04
N ILE A 168 2.15 -13.29 -7.03
CA ILE A 168 3.31 -12.73 -7.72
C ILE A 168 2.98 -12.61 -9.21
N ALA A 169 3.03 -11.39 -9.71
CA ALA A 169 2.88 -11.12 -11.14
C ALA A 169 4.24 -11.27 -11.83
N ILE A 170 4.27 -12.10 -12.86
CA ILE A 170 5.43 -12.30 -13.74
C ILE A 170 5.19 -11.59 -15.06
N LYS A 171 6.15 -10.76 -15.45
CA LYS A 171 6.21 -10.09 -16.76
C LYS A 171 7.62 -10.17 -17.31
N ASP A 172 7.73 -10.50 -18.60
CA ASP A 172 9.03 -10.60 -19.29
C ASP A 172 10.05 -11.47 -18.52
N LYS A 173 9.59 -12.63 -18.04
CA LYS A 173 10.36 -13.61 -17.27
C LYS A 173 10.82 -13.15 -15.88
N LYS A 174 10.34 -12.01 -15.38
CA LYS A 174 10.76 -11.41 -14.11
C LYS A 174 9.57 -11.17 -13.19
N VAL A 175 9.85 -11.13 -11.90
CA VAL A 175 8.87 -10.64 -10.92
C VAL A 175 8.62 -9.16 -11.18
N PHE A 176 7.39 -8.85 -11.55
CA PHE A 176 6.92 -7.49 -11.79
C PHE A 176 6.32 -6.87 -10.52
N LYS A 177 5.49 -7.65 -9.81
CA LYS A 177 4.78 -7.19 -8.62
C LYS A 177 4.51 -8.35 -7.66
N THR A 178 4.60 -8.09 -6.36
CA THR A 178 4.20 -9.02 -5.30
C THR A 178 3.08 -8.40 -4.48
N VAL A 179 2.03 -9.16 -4.21
CA VAL A 179 0.87 -8.73 -3.43
C VAL A 179 0.57 -9.77 -2.36
N TYR A 180 0.41 -9.33 -1.11
CA TYR A 180 0.23 -10.19 0.04
C TYR A 180 -1.22 -10.22 0.52
N GLY A 181 -1.63 -11.37 1.04
CA GLY A 181 -2.95 -11.59 1.62
C GLY A 181 -4.05 -11.82 0.59
N TYR A 182 -5.28 -12.00 1.08
CA TYR A 182 -6.48 -12.20 0.27
C TYR A 182 -6.69 -11.08 -0.73
N GLN A 183 -7.05 -11.45 -1.96
CA GLN A 183 -7.42 -10.54 -3.04
C GLN A 183 -8.74 -10.99 -3.68
N GLY A 184 -9.66 -10.04 -3.87
CA GLY A 184 -10.88 -10.27 -4.66
C GLY A 184 -10.59 -10.32 -6.16
N VAL A 185 -11.55 -10.82 -6.92
CA VAL A 185 -11.43 -11.02 -8.39
C VAL A 185 -11.06 -9.75 -9.13
N GLU A 186 -11.62 -8.59 -8.77
CA GLU A 186 -11.34 -7.31 -9.42
C GLU A 186 -9.85 -6.92 -9.25
N LYS A 187 -9.29 -7.16 -8.06
CA LYS A 187 -7.88 -6.88 -7.79
C LYS A 187 -6.97 -7.85 -8.55
N ILE A 188 -7.30 -9.14 -8.58
CA ILE A 188 -6.57 -10.15 -9.35
C ILE A 188 -6.57 -9.77 -10.83
N GLN A 189 -7.72 -9.40 -11.38
CA GLN A 189 -7.88 -8.96 -12.77
C GLN A 189 -7.07 -7.69 -13.06
N SER A 190 -7.11 -6.71 -12.14
CA SER A 190 -6.33 -5.47 -12.27
C SER A 190 -4.83 -5.75 -12.34
N ILE A 191 -4.30 -6.61 -11.46
CA ILE A 191 -2.87 -6.97 -11.47
C ILE A 191 -2.50 -7.69 -12.77
N TYR A 192 -3.34 -8.60 -13.26
CA TYR A 192 -3.10 -9.29 -14.52
C TYR A 192 -3.08 -8.35 -15.71
N ASN A 193 -3.95 -7.35 -15.74
CA ASN A 193 -4.00 -6.34 -16.82
C ASN A 193 -2.71 -5.49 -16.90
N GLU A 194 -1.97 -5.34 -15.78
CA GLU A 194 -0.68 -4.63 -15.77
C GLU A 194 0.45 -5.43 -16.47
N ILE A 195 0.28 -6.73 -16.61
CA ILE A 195 1.28 -7.63 -17.21
C ILE A 195 0.86 -8.24 -18.56
N LYS A 196 -0.39 -8.05 -18.96
CA LYS A 196 -0.95 -8.54 -20.22
C LYS A 196 -0.32 -7.88 -21.44
#